data_d8e8c39eaf471a8d3db0c367fe68a81e
#
_entry.id   d8e8c39eaf471a8d3db0c367fe68a81e
#
_cell.length_a   1.000
_cell.length_b   1.000
_cell.length_c   1.000
_cell.angle_alpha   90.00
_cell.angle_beta   90.00
_cell.angle_gamma   90.00
#
_symmetry.space_group_name_H-M   'P 1'
#
loop_
_entity.id
_entity.type
_entity.pdbx_description
1 polymer ?
#
loop_
_entity_poly.entity_id
_entity_poly.type
_entity_poly.pdbx_seq_one_letter_code
_entity_poly.pdbx_strand_id
1 'polypeptide(L)'
;VAHGDDMISIQAQLIVAADGTESMTRHLCNLPVKIKDYAQDAIVANVGLIKPHGNRAFERFTPNGPLALLPMMNDKMSLVWASKPEEAKRLVMLNDGDFLRELQTAFGYRLGRFGKVGKRYSYPLKQVLMPQQTKWPVVFVGNAAHTLHPVAGQGFNLGLRDIAALAQCISQKGLNPQMLEHYLKLRAHDQQMITWLTDGLIHLFTSRLPGMGVARNLGLLALDNIPALKNLLARYARGFGGITPDLVCEIALSTGEFQ
;
A
#
# COMPACT_ATOMS: atom_id res chain seq x y z
N VAL A 1 -7.46 9.27 26.95
CA VAL A 1 -8.26 9.20 25.72
C VAL A 1 -9.45 10.13 25.88
N ALA A 2 -9.71 11.00 24.89
CA ALA A 2 -10.90 11.84 24.85
C ALA A 2 -12.13 11.02 24.45
N HIS A 3 -13.24 11.17 25.16
CA HIS A 3 -14.53 10.58 24.83
C HIS A 3 -15.63 11.67 25.00
N GLY A 4 -15.99 12.34 23.92
CA GLY A 4 -16.75 13.58 23.98
C GLY A 4 -15.98 14.67 24.70
N ASP A 5 -16.58 15.28 25.73
CA ASP A 5 -15.96 16.32 26.56
C ASP A 5 -15.16 15.73 27.76
N ASP A 6 -15.21 14.42 27.96
CA ASP A 6 -14.54 13.73 29.07
C ASP A 6 -13.17 13.17 28.68
N MET A 7 -12.25 13.18 29.65
CA MET A 7 -10.94 12.52 29.54
C MET A 7 -10.96 11.21 30.33
N ILE A 8 -10.81 10.09 29.62
CA ILE A 8 -10.77 8.75 30.20
C ILE A 8 -9.31 8.29 30.31
N SER A 9 -8.90 7.85 31.49
CA SER A 9 -7.60 7.20 31.71
C SER A 9 -7.75 5.68 31.50
N ILE A 10 -6.94 5.12 30.62
CA ILE A 10 -6.89 3.68 30.34
C ILE A 10 -5.49 3.17 30.67
N GLN A 11 -5.42 2.17 31.54
CA GLN A 11 -4.16 1.46 31.80
C GLN A 11 -4.07 0.23 30.88
N ALA A 12 -2.98 0.13 30.11
CA ALA A 12 -2.77 -0.98 29.17
C ALA A 12 -1.34 -1.53 29.33
N GLN A 13 -1.20 -2.85 29.14
CA GLN A 13 0.11 -3.52 29.14
C GLN A 13 0.85 -3.36 27.81
N LEU A 14 0.10 -3.19 26.73
CA LEU A 14 0.63 -2.95 25.37
C LEU A 14 -0.28 -1.95 24.65
N ILE A 15 0.32 -1.02 23.94
CA ILE A 15 -0.37 -0.09 23.03
C ILE A 15 0.02 -0.43 21.61
N VAL A 16 -0.96 -0.79 20.77
CA VAL A 16 -0.78 -1.02 19.34
C VAL A 16 -1.25 0.22 18.59
N ALA A 17 -0.31 1.03 18.11
CA ALA A 17 -0.60 2.22 17.35
C ALA A 17 -0.87 1.87 15.87
N ALA A 18 -2.13 2.02 15.46
CA ALA A 18 -2.61 1.82 14.10
C ALA A 18 -3.35 3.08 13.58
N ASP A 19 -2.95 4.25 14.05
CA ASP A 19 -3.59 5.56 13.90
C ASP A 19 -3.18 6.30 12.61
N GLY A 20 -2.62 5.57 11.64
CA GLY A 20 -2.39 6.05 10.28
C GLY A 20 -1.12 6.85 10.08
N THR A 21 -0.98 7.43 8.88
CA THR A 21 0.25 8.11 8.41
C THR A 21 0.67 9.27 9.31
N GLU A 22 -0.27 10.05 9.80
CA GLU A 22 -0.03 11.20 10.69
C GLU A 22 -0.20 10.81 12.18
N SER A 23 0.32 9.64 12.56
CA SER A 23 0.17 9.04 13.88
C SER A 23 0.44 10.02 15.04
N MET A 24 -0.62 10.31 15.81
CA MET A 24 -0.52 11.10 17.03
C MET A 24 0.29 10.36 18.10
N THR A 25 0.10 9.05 18.19
CA THR A 25 0.85 8.20 19.13
C THR A 25 2.36 8.29 18.89
N ARG A 26 2.78 8.33 17.61
CA ARG A 26 4.18 8.50 17.24
C ARG A 26 4.72 9.85 17.69
N HIS A 27 3.96 10.93 17.51
CA HIS A 27 4.34 12.25 17.98
C HIS A 27 4.48 12.29 19.50
N LEU A 28 3.53 11.72 20.24
CA LEU A 28 3.58 11.63 21.70
C LEU A 28 4.77 10.79 22.19
N CYS A 29 5.18 9.76 21.46
CA CYS A 29 6.36 8.96 21.77
C CYS A 29 7.67 9.64 21.39
N ASN A 30 7.62 10.77 20.67
CA ASN A 30 8.77 11.50 20.14
C ASN A 30 9.69 10.60 19.28
N LEU A 31 9.08 9.81 18.38
CA LEU A 31 9.80 8.88 17.50
C LEU A 31 9.96 9.49 16.09
N PRO A 32 11.17 9.38 15.51
CA PRO A 32 11.45 9.97 14.20
C PRO A 32 10.83 9.18 13.06
N VAL A 33 10.60 9.87 11.93
CA VAL A 33 10.23 9.28 10.65
C VAL A 33 11.17 9.73 9.55
N LYS A 34 11.33 8.88 8.53
CA LYS A 34 11.92 9.24 7.24
C LYS A 34 10.78 9.49 6.27
N ILE A 35 10.73 10.69 5.71
CA ILE A 35 9.70 11.07 4.72
C ILE A 35 10.37 11.22 3.36
N LYS A 36 9.79 10.61 2.34
CA LYS A 36 10.13 10.79 0.93
C LYS A 36 8.89 11.27 0.19
N ASP A 37 8.96 12.46 -0.36
CA ASP A 37 7.90 13.00 -1.21
C ASP A 37 8.13 12.52 -2.65
N TYR A 38 7.10 11.97 -3.29
CA TYR A 38 7.19 11.53 -4.68
C TYR A 38 6.90 12.66 -5.68
N ALA A 39 6.54 13.85 -5.20
CA ALA A 39 6.07 14.97 -6.00
C ALA A 39 4.92 14.56 -6.95
N GLN A 40 4.03 13.74 -6.46
CA GLN A 40 2.85 13.24 -7.13
C GLN A 40 1.64 13.28 -6.21
N ASP A 41 0.46 13.44 -6.80
CA ASP A 41 -0.82 13.26 -6.14
C ASP A 41 -1.56 12.07 -6.75
N ALA A 42 -2.27 11.30 -5.92
CA ALA A 42 -3.19 10.27 -6.38
C ALA A 42 -4.59 10.84 -6.52
N ILE A 43 -5.13 10.80 -7.73
CA ILE A 43 -6.55 11.04 -7.98
C ILE A 43 -7.30 9.75 -7.70
N VAL A 44 -8.29 9.81 -6.80
CA VAL A 44 -9.13 8.67 -6.43
C VAL A 44 -10.57 8.96 -6.82
N ALA A 45 -11.20 8.03 -7.52
CA ALA A 45 -12.60 8.11 -7.93
C ALA A 45 -13.19 6.72 -8.18
N ASN A 46 -14.52 6.62 -8.15
CA ASN A 46 -15.21 5.45 -8.67
C ASN A 46 -15.65 5.72 -10.11
N VAL A 47 -15.38 4.78 -11.00
CA VAL A 47 -15.70 4.87 -12.43
C VAL A 47 -16.64 3.74 -12.83
N GLY A 48 -17.75 4.07 -13.48
CA GLY A 48 -18.66 3.07 -14.05
C GLY A 48 -18.26 2.70 -15.48
N LEU A 49 -18.32 1.40 -15.77
CA LEU A 49 -18.04 0.86 -17.10
C LEU A 49 -19.34 0.68 -17.89
N ILE A 50 -19.23 0.68 -19.24
CA ILE A 50 -20.33 0.30 -20.14
C ILE A 50 -20.35 -1.23 -20.32
N LYS A 51 -19.18 -1.89 -20.24
CA LYS A 51 -19.03 -3.34 -20.34
C LYS A 51 -18.54 -3.91 -19.01
N PRO A 52 -18.95 -5.13 -18.64
CA PRO A 52 -18.46 -5.78 -17.42
C PRO A 52 -16.92 -5.87 -17.36
N HIS A 53 -16.33 -5.66 -16.19
CA HIS A 53 -14.88 -5.73 -15.98
C HIS A 53 -14.33 -7.16 -15.85
N GLY A 54 -15.20 -8.17 -15.74
CA GLY A 54 -14.80 -9.57 -15.60
C GLY A 54 -13.90 -9.84 -14.39
N ASN A 55 -14.07 -9.06 -13.30
CA ASN A 55 -13.29 -9.13 -12.06
C ASN A 55 -11.77 -8.99 -12.26
N ARG A 56 -11.35 -8.24 -13.27
CA ARG A 56 -9.94 -8.01 -13.60
C ARG A 56 -9.48 -6.65 -13.07
N ALA A 57 -8.37 -6.65 -12.36
CA ALA A 57 -7.62 -5.44 -12.00
C ALA A 57 -6.65 -5.07 -13.12
N PHE A 58 -6.44 -3.78 -13.31
CA PHE A 58 -5.52 -3.25 -14.30
C PHE A 58 -4.63 -2.20 -13.64
N GLU A 59 -3.35 -2.25 -13.96
CA GLU A 59 -2.41 -1.19 -13.64
C GLU A 59 -1.63 -0.84 -14.90
N ARG A 60 -1.62 0.44 -15.25
CA ARG A 60 -0.91 0.99 -16.38
C ARG A 60 0.07 2.05 -15.90
N PHE A 61 1.30 1.88 -16.26
CA PHE A 61 2.32 2.90 -16.01
C PHE A 61 2.30 3.93 -17.14
N THR A 62 2.06 5.19 -16.76
CA THR A 62 2.13 6.32 -17.67
C THR A 62 3.41 7.13 -17.41
N PRO A 63 3.83 8.03 -18.32
CA PRO A 63 4.97 8.91 -18.07
C PRO A 63 4.83 9.82 -16.83
N ASN A 64 3.60 10.04 -16.37
CA ASN A 64 3.29 10.89 -15.22
C ASN A 64 3.09 10.09 -13.92
N GLY A 65 2.98 8.77 -14.00
CA GLY A 65 2.77 7.89 -12.86
C GLY A 65 1.85 6.70 -13.15
N PRO A 66 1.67 5.79 -12.20
CA PRO A 66 0.78 4.64 -12.37
C PRO A 66 -0.70 5.07 -12.37
N LEU A 67 -1.49 4.33 -13.16
CA LEU A 67 -2.94 4.41 -13.22
C LEU A 67 -3.51 3.02 -12.99
N ALA A 68 -4.13 2.81 -11.83
CA ALA A 68 -4.77 1.56 -11.46
C ALA A 68 -6.29 1.65 -11.56
N LEU A 69 -6.91 0.59 -12.06
CA LEU A 69 -8.34 0.38 -12.07
C LEU A 69 -8.62 -0.97 -11.42
N LEU A 70 -9.30 -0.94 -10.28
CA LEU A 70 -9.56 -2.10 -9.44
C LEU A 70 -11.06 -2.43 -9.48
N PRO A 71 -11.46 -3.71 -9.71
CA PRO A 71 -12.85 -4.09 -9.83
C PRO A 71 -13.60 -3.90 -8.51
N MET A 72 -14.81 -3.37 -8.61
CA MET A 72 -15.76 -3.21 -7.52
C MET A 72 -17.09 -3.86 -7.91
N MET A 73 -17.99 -4.02 -6.95
CA MET A 73 -19.35 -4.50 -7.25
C MET A 73 -20.07 -3.56 -8.24
N ASN A 74 -21.06 -4.11 -8.97
CA ASN A 74 -21.93 -3.42 -9.91
C ASN A 74 -21.19 -2.75 -11.08
N ASP A 75 -20.23 -3.47 -11.69
CA ASP A 75 -19.45 -3.02 -12.86
C ASP A 75 -18.78 -1.64 -12.68
N LYS A 76 -18.41 -1.33 -11.43
CA LYS A 76 -17.63 -0.16 -11.08
C LYS A 76 -16.16 -0.52 -10.93
N MET A 77 -15.31 0.47 -11.19
CA MET A 77 -13.88 0.38 -10.90
C MET A 77 -13.49 1.46 -9.90
N SER A 78 -12.65 1.11 -8.94
CA SER A 78 -11.92 2.09 -8.15
C SER A 78 -10.73 2.55 -8.95
N LEU A 79 -10.66 3.85 -9.24
CA LEU A 79 -9.55 4.50 -9.92
C LEU A 79 -8.56 5.02 -8.88
N VAL A 80 -7.27 4.73 -9.10
CA VAL A 80 -6.15 5.39 -8.45
C VAL A 80 -5.20 5.85 -9.55
N TRP A 81 -5.10 7.15 -9.78
CA TRP A 81 -4.31 7.72 -10.86
C TRP A 81 -3.29 8.70 -10.31
N ALA A 82 -2.02 8.29 -10.29
CA ALA A 82 -0.93 9.15 -9.86
C ALA A 82 -0.53 10.11 -10.99
N SER A 83 -0.38 11.37 -10.64
CA SER A 83 0.03 12.44 -11.55
C SER A 83 0.80 13.52 -10.80
N LYS A 84 1.40 14.48 -11.53
CA LYS A 84 2.00 15.65 -10.90
C LYS A 84 0.92 16.47 -10.18
N PRO A 85 1.23 17.18 -9.07
CA PRO A 85 0.22 17.89 -8.27
C PRO A 85 -0.63 18.88 -9.07
N GLU A 86 -0.01 19.65 -9.99
CA GLU A 86 -0.72 20.63 -10.82
C GLU A 86 -1.71 19.96 -11.77
N GLU A 87 -1.27 18.84 -12.37
CA GLU A 87 -2.10 18.06 -13.29
C GLU A 87 -3.23 17.34 -12.54
N ALA A 88 -2.96 16.82 -11.36
CA ALA A 88 -3.98 16.20 -10.51
C ALA A 88 -5.07 17.22 -10.14
N LYS A 89 -4.68 18.44 -9.74
CA LYS A 89 -5.61 19.54 -9.48
C LYS A 89 -6.45 19.88 -10.72
N ARG A 90 -5.82 20.00 -11.90
CA ARG A 90 -6.52 20.25 -13.16
C ARG A 90 -7.56 19.17 -13.44
N LEU A 91 -7.17 17.90 -13.37
CA LEU A 91 -8.02 16.75 -13.66
C LEU A 91 -9.22 16.65 -12.69
N VAL A 92 -9.03 16.89 -11.40
CA VAL A 92 -10.12 16.87 -10.41
C VAL A 92 -11.17 17.93 -10.68
N MET A 93 -10.77 19.09 -11.21
CA MET A 93 -11.66 20.23 -11.50
C MET A 93 -12.41 20.13 -12.82
N LEU A 94 -12.07 19.19 -13.71
CA LEU A 94 -12.78 18.98 -14.97
C LEU A 94 -14.24 18.59 -14.72
N ASN A 95 -15.13 18.90 -15.67
CA ASN A 95 -16.45 18.27 -15.68
C ASN A 95 -16.33 16.76 -15.97
N ASP A 96 -17.38 16.00 -15.72
CA ASP A 96 -17.35 14.54 -15.82
C ASP A 96 -17.01 14.04 -17.23
N GLY A 97 -17.54 14.68 -18.26
CA GLY A 97 -17.29 14.30 -19.66
C GLY A 97 -15.82 14.49 -20.06
N ASP A 98 -15.23 15.61 -19.67
CA ASP A 98 -13.85 15.94 -19.96
C ASP A 98 -12.89 15.03 -19.17
N PHE A 99 -13.19 14.78 -17.90
CA PHE A 99 -12.41 13.84 -17.08
C PHE A 99 -12.43 12.43 -17.68
N LEU A 100 -13.59 11.93 -18.10
CA LEU A 100 -13.70 10.61 -18.72
C LEU A 100 -12.96 10.53 -20.06
N ARG A 101 -12.88 11.61 -20.84
CA ARG A 101 -12.07 11.66 -22.07
C ARG A 101 -10.58 11.60 -21.77
N GLU A 102 -10.11 12.35 -20.76
CA GLU A 102 -8.71 12.31 -20.32
C GLU A 102 -8.34 10.91 -19.78
N LEU A 103 -9.21 10.34 -18.94
CA LEU A 103 -9.03 8.99 -18.42
C LEU A 103 -8.99 7.94 -19.54
N GLN A 104 -9.89 8.05 -20.53
CA GLN A 104 -9.93 7.16 -21.68
C GLN A 104 -8.66 7.25 -22.52
N THR A 105 -8.14 8.46 -22.71
CA THR A 105 -6.88 8.69 -23.43
C THR A 105 -5.69 8.09 -22.65
N ALA A 106 -5.64 8.30 -21.34
CA ALA A 106 -4.57 7.80 -20.49
C ALA A 106 -4.60 6.28 -20.35
N PHE A 107 -5.78 5.68 -20.19
CA PHE A 107 -5.93 4.24 -19.98
C PHE A 107 -6.03 3.45 -21.30
N GLY A 108 -6.68 3.98 -22.34
CA GLY A 108 -7.00 3.28 -23.56
C GLY A 108 -8.33 2.51 -23.47
N TYR A 109 -8.60 1.64 -24.46
CA TYR A 109 -9.90 1.00 -24.63
C TYR A 109 -9.97 -0.46 -24.17
N ARG A 110 -9.00 -0.95 -23.40
CA ARG A 110 -8.94 -2.36 -22.97
C ARG A 110 -10.13 -2.79 -22.09
N LEU A 111 -10.72 -1.84 -21.35
CA LEU A 111 -11.97 -2.02 -20.58
C LEU A 111 -13.22 -1.53 -21.31
N GLY A 112 -13.12 -1.22 -22.61
CA GLY A 112 -14.17 -0.53 -23.35
C GLY A 112 -14.23 0.95 -22.99
N ARG A 113 -15.44 1.55 -23.06
CA ARG A 113 -15.67 2.95 -22.74
C ARG A 113 -16.06 3.14 -21.28
N PHE A 114 -15.55 4.19 -20.67
CA PHE A 114 -16.00 4.67 -19.36
C PHE A 114 -17.32 5.42 -19.52
N GLY A 115 -18.30 5.10 -18.66
CA GLY A 115 -19.65 5.66 -18.76
C GLY A 115 -19.95 6.77 -17.74
N LYS A 116 -19.46 6.63 -16.52
CA LYS A 116 -19.74 7.55 -15.41
C LYS A 116 -18.52 7.69 -14.52
N VAL A 117 -18.39 8.82 -13.84
CA VAL A 117 -17.41 9.03 -12.78
C VAL A 117 -18.10 9.62 -11.55
N GLY A 118 -17.69 9.18 -10.36
CA GLY A 118 -18.14 9.72 -9.09
C GLY A 118 -17.30 10.94 -8.65
N LYS A 119 -17.46 11.33 -7.38
CA LYS A 119 -16.61 12.37 -6.78
C LYS A 119 -15.14 12.00 -6.91
N ARG A 120 -14.32 12.99 -7.21
CA ARG A 120 -12.88 12.89 -7.36
C ARG A 120 -12.21 13.56 -6.18
N TYR A 121 -11.19 12.90 -5.66
CA TYR A 121 -10.36 13.42 -4.58
C TYR A 121 -8.89 13.34 -5.01
N SER A 122 -8.05 14.22 -4.48
CA SER A 122 -6.61 14.20 -4.69
C SER A 122 -5.90 14.13 -3.35
N TYR A 123 -4.90 13.26 -3.26
CA TYR A 123 -4.09 13.06 -2.06
C TYR A 123 -2.62 13.07 -2.42
N PRO A 124 -1.77 13.81 -1.68
CA PRO A 124 -0.33 13.81 -1.91
C PRO A 124 0.27 12.43 -1.60
N LEU A 125 1.17 11.98 -2.49
CA LEU A 125 1.84 10.69 -2.36
C LEU A 125 3.19 10.86 -1.68
N LYS A 126 3.28 10.33 -0.47
CA LYS A 126 4.49 10.32 0.34
C LYS A 126 4.77 8.90 0.84
N GLN A 127 6.03 8.57 0.96
CA GLN A 127 6.47 7.45 1.77
C GLN A 127 6.82 7.97 3.15
N VAL A 128 6.33 7.31 4.18
CA VAL A 128 6.67 7.60 5.58
C VAL A 128 7.11 6.31 6.22
N LEU A 129 8.35 6.24 6.68
CA LEU A 129 8.93 5.05 7.29
C LEU A 129 9.46 5.38 8.68
N MET A 130 9.10 4.58 9.67
CA MET A 130 9.68 4.65 11.01
C MET A 130 10.95 3.78 11.07
N PRO A 131 12.13 4.36 11.35
CA PRO A 131 13.33 3.57 11.61
C PRO A 131 13.21 2.73 12.88
N GLN A 132 12.45 3.23 13.86
CA GLN A 132 12.16 2.58 15.13
C GLN A 132 10.65 2.42 15.28
N GLN A 133 10.15 1.20 15.12
CA GLN A 133 8.70 0.91 15.13
C GLN A 133 8.19 0.43 16.50
N THR A 134 9.06 0.38 17.51
CA THR A 134 8.69 -0.05 18.85
C THR A 134 9.38 0.81 19.90
N LYS A 135 8.65 1.11 20.98
CA LYS A 135 9.16 1.73 22.20
C LYS A 135 8.29 1.21 23.34
N TRP A 136 8.78 0.18 24.05
CA TRP A 136 7.97 -0.48 25.07
C TRP A 136 7.24 0.52 25.98
N PRO A 137 5.95 0.38 26.25
CA PRO A 137 5.03 -0.69 25.79
C PRO A 137 4.26 -0.36 24.50
N VAL A 138 4.83 0.41 23.57
CA VAL A 138 4.17 0.82 22.31
C VAL A 138 4.79 0.09 21.12
N VAL A 139 3.93 -0.40 20.20
CA VAL A 139 4.29 -0.92 18.88
C VAL A 139 3.48 -0.23 17.80
N PHE A 140 4.10 0.11 16.68
CA PHE A 140 3.46 0.74 15.52
C PHE A 140 3.28 -0.29 14.40
N VAL A 141 2.09 -0.28 13.77
CA VAL A 141 1.73 -1.21 12.70
C VAL A 141 1.06 -0.48 11.52
N GLY A 142 1.11 -1.07 10.35
CA GLY A 142 0.49 -0.51 9.15
C GLY A 142 0.97 0.90 8.84
N ASN A 143 0.05 1.80 8.42
CA ASN A 143 0.41 3.17 8.01
C ASN A 143 1.01 4.01 9.14
N ALA A 144 0.81 3.67 10.41
CA ALA A 144 1.48 4.34 11.51
C ALA A 144 2.99 4.04 11.55
N ALA A 145 3.41 2.85 11.10
CA ALA A 145 4.79 2.42 11.00
C ALA A 145 5.41 2.71 9.62
N HIS A 146 4.65 2.44 8.55
CA HIS A 146 5.12 2.53 7.17
C HIS A 146 3.98 2.89 6.22
N THR A 147 4.01 4.07 5.66
CA THR A 147 3.15 4.47 4.54
C THR A 147 3.93 4.32 3.25
N LEU A 148 3.37 3.60 2.28
CA LEU A 148 3.99 3.32 1.00
C LEU A 148 3.23 3.99 -0.14
N HIS A 149 3.88 4.14 -1.29
CA HIS A 149 3.19 4.51 -2.52
C HIS A 149 2.13 3.45 -2.87
N PRO A 150 0.92 3.82 -3.36
CA PRO A 150 -0.16 2.88 -3.64
C PRO A 150 0.10 1.93 -4.82
N VAL A 151 1.23 2.07 -5.52
CA VAL A 151 1.63 1.16 -6.61
C VAL A 151 1.59 -0.29 -6.14
N ALA A 152 1.01 -1.16 -6.94
CA ALA A 152 0.81 -2.58 -6.65
C ALA A 152 -0.05 -2.88 -5.40
N GLY A 153 -0.69 -1.88 -4.77
CA GLY A 153 -1.66 -2.08 -3.67
C GLY A 153 -1.13 -2.76 -2.41
N GLN A 154 0.18 -2.65 -2.12
CA GLN A 154 0.83 -3.46 -1.07
C GLN A 154 0.69 -2.92 0.35
N GLY A 155 0.35 -1.63 0.54
CA GLY A 155 0.35 -1.00 1.86
C GLY A 155 -0.58 -1.69 2.87
N PHE A 156 -1.83 -1.97 2.46
CA PHE A 156 -2.81 -2.66 3.30
C PHE A 156 -2.38 -4.09 3.63
N ASN A 157 -1.91 -4.84 2.63
CA ASN A 157 -1.45 -6.21 2.80
C ASN A 157 -0.24 -6.30 3.75
N LEU A 158 0.68 -5.33 3.67
CA LEU A 158 1.82 -5.25 4.56
C LEU A 158 1.37 -5.03 6.02
N GLY A 159 0.41 -4.12 6.23
CA GLY A 159 -0.18 -3.87 7.56
C GLY A 159 -0.91 -5.09 8.13
N LEU A 160 -1.65 -5.85 7.32
CA LEU A 160 -2.27 -7.10 7.77
C LEU A 160 -1.23 -8.14 8.22
N ARG A 161 -0.12 -8.26 7.48
CA ARG A 161 0.98 -9.15 7.88
C ARG A 161 1.67 -8.68 9.16
N ASP A 162 1.76 -7.36 9.41
CA ASP A 162 2.25 -6.84 10.69
C ASP A 162 1.37 -7.30 11.85
N ILE A 163 0.04 -7.17 11.69
CA ILE A 163 -0.92 -7.58 12.72
C ILE A 163 -0.84 -9.09 12.98
N ALA A 164 -0.78 -9.90 11.92
CA ALA A 164 -0.66 -11.35 12.04
C ALA A 164 0.65 -11.77 12.76
N ALA A 165 1.77 -11.14 12.40
CA ALA A 165 3.05 -11.38 13.05
C ALA A 165 3.07 -10.94 14.51
N LEU A 166 2.46 -9.79 14.82
CA LEU A 166 2.36 -9.31 16.20
C LEU A 166 1.53 -10.26 17.05
N ALA A 167 0.37 -10.71 16.54
CA ALA A 167 -0.48 -11.69 17.23
C ALA A 167 0.27 -13.02 17.48
N GLN A 168 1.01 -13.50 16.49
CA GLN A 168 1.85 -14.70 16.64
C GLN A 168 2.92 -14.50 17.72
N CYS A 169 3.62 -13.36 17.72
CA CYS A 169 4.66 -13.10 18.72
C CYS A 169 4.08 -13.01 20.14
N ILE A 170 2.91 -12.38 20.31
CA ILE A 170 2.19 -12.30 21.58
C ILE A 170 1.81 -13.71 22.07
N SER A 171 1.25 -14.53 21.19
CA SER A 171 0.85 -15.92 21.53
C SER A 171 2.03 -16.80 21.96
N GLN A 172 3.18 -16.64 21.30
CA GLN A 172 4.36 -17.48 21.55
C GLN A 172 5.22 -17.02 22.74
N LYS A 173 5.24 -15.73 23.05
CA LYS A 173 6.21 -15.13 24.01
C LYS A 173 5.57 -14.34 25.14
N GLY A 174 4.24 -14.14 25.11
CA GLY A 174 3.56 -13.24 26.04
C GLY A 174 3.88 -11.76 25.80
N LEU A 175 3.38 -10.89 26.69
CA LEU A 175 3.58 -9.44 26.62
C LEU A 175 4.87 -9.05 27.38
N ASN A 176 5.96 -8.83 26.67
CA ASN A 176 7.24 -8.39 27.20
C ASN A 176 8.09 -7.68 26.12
N PRO A 177 9.16 -6.93 26.49
CA PRO A 177 10.02 -6.26 25.51
C PRO A 177 10.66 -7.20 24.47
N GLN A 178 11.03 -8.41 24.86
CA GLN A 178 11.67 -9.40 23.98
C GLN A 178 10.72 -9.88 22.87
N MET A 179 9.42 -9.91 23.14
CA MET A 179 8.40 -10.18 22.11
C MET A 179 8.44 -9.13 21.01
N LEU A 180 8.59 -7.83 21.34
CA LEU A 180 8.71 -6.78 20.33
C LEU A 180 9.99 -6.86 19.50
N GLU A 181 11.10 -7.26 20.10
CA GLU A 181 12.35 -7.52 19.35
C GLU A 181 12.17 -8.66 18.36
N HIS A 182 11.47 -9.73 18.78
CA HIS A 182 11.17 -10.86 17.91
C HIS A 182 10.26 -10.45 16.74
N TYR A 183 9.22 -9.68 17.03
CA TYR A 183 8.34 -9.09 16.03
C TYR A 183 9.12 -8.28 14.99
N LEU A 184 10.00 -7.38 15.41
CA LEU A 184 10.81 -6.58 14.50
C LEU A 184 11.68 -7.46 13.58
N LYS A 185 12.34 -8.48 14.12
CA LYS A 185 13.16 -9.42 13.33
C LYS A 185 12.33 -10.18 12.31
N LEU A 186 11.14 -10.63 12.69
CA LEU A 186 10.22 -11.35 11.80
C LEU A 186 9.73 -10.48 10.64
N ARG A 187 9.49 -9.15 10.89
CA ARG A 187 8.92 -8.23 9.90
C ARG A 187 9.95 -7.50 9.05
N ALA A 188 11.19 -7.32 9.53
CA ALA A 188 12.19 -6.47 8.90
C ALA A 188 12.41 -6.79 7.41
N HIS A 189 12.59 -8.06 7.06
CA HIS A 189 12.86 -8.47 5.68
C HIS A 189 11.67 -8.20 4.75
N ASP A 190 10.45 -8.55 5.15
CA ASP A 190 9.24 -8.35 4.35
C ASP A 190 8.96 -6.86 4.13
N GLN A 191 9.03 -6.03 5.18
CA GLN A 191 8.85 -4.58 5.09
C GLN A 191 9.90 -3.94 4.18
N GLN A 192 11.16 -4.33 4.30
CA GLN A 192 12.24 -3.82 3.47
C GLN A 192 12.05 -4.19 1.99
N MET A 193 11.72 -5.44 1.71
CA MET A 193 11.50 -5.94 0.35
C MET A 193 10.32 -5.25 -0.33
N ILE A 194 9.19 -5.09 0.35
CA ILE A 194 8.02 -4.39 -0.21
C ILE A 194 8.33 -2.91 -0.43
N THR A 195 9.01 -2.26 0.50
CA THR A 195 9.45 -0.87 0.35
C THR A 195 10.36 -0.71 -0.87
N TRP A 196 11.35 -1.59 -1.03
CA TRP A 196 12.26 -1.57 -2.18
C TRP A 196 11.54 -1.86 -3.50
N LEU A 197 10.61 -2.83 -3.51
CA LEU A 197 9.83 -3.19 -4.69
C LEU A 197 8.95 -2.01 -5.17
N THR A 198 8.21 -1.38 -4.25
CA THR A 198 7.34 -0.24 -4.60
C THR A 198 8.15 0.95 -5.10
N ASP A 199 9.24 1.29 -4.44
CA ASP A 199 10.16 2.35 -4.86
C ASP A 199 10.81 2.04 -6.21
N GLY A 200 11.28 0.82 -6.40
CA GLY A 200 11.90 0.35 -7.63
C GLY A 200 10.95 0.42 -8.82
N LEU A 201 9.68 0.02 -8.64
CA LEU A 201 8.66 0.14 -9.69
C LEU A 201 8.46 1.59 -10.10
N ILE A 202 8.32 2.51 -9.15
CA ILE A 202 8.13 3.93 -9.45
C ILE A 202 9.34 4.45 -10.24
N HIS A 203 10.56 4.23 -9.74
CA HIS A 203 11.77 4.68 -10.41
C HIS A 203 11.93 4.08 -11.81
N LEU A 204 11.65 2.78 -11.98
CA LEU A 204 11.74 2.11 -13.27
C LEU A 204 10.78 2.72 -14.29
N PHE A 205 9.54 3.03 -13.89
CA PHE A 205 8.52 3.48 -14.83
C PHE A 205 8.47 5.01 -15.03
N THR A 206 8.98 5.81 -14.09
CA THR A 206 9.07 7.28 -14.23
C THR A 206 10.42 7.75 -14.78
N SER A 207 11.43 6.88 -14.82
CA SER A 207 12.77 7.23 -15.35
C SER A 207 12.69 7.62 -16.82
N ARG A 208 13.35 8.76 -17.15
CA ARG A 208 13.49 9.29 -18.52
C ARG A 208 14.88 9.05 -19.10
N LEU A 209 15.68 8.18 -18.50
CA LEU A 209 17.01 7.87 -19.00
C LEU A 209 16.93 7.24 -20.40
N PRO A 210 17.82 7.63 -21.34
CA PRO A 210 17.91 7.02 -22.66
C PRO A 210 18.06 5.49 -22.55
N GLY A 211 17.32 4.74 -23.36
CA GLY A 211 17.34 3.28 -23.34
C GLY A 211 16.47 2.61 -22.28
N MET A 212 16.03 3.32 -21.21
CA MET A 212 15.20 2.75 -20.15
C MET A 212 13.85 2.24 -20.68
N GLY A 213 13.27 2.89 -21.70
CA GLY A 213 12.05 2.43 -22.36
C GLY A 213 12.20 1.05 -22.99
N VAL A 214 13.33 0.80 -23.66
CA VAL A 214 13.64 -0.50 -24.26
C VAL A 214 13.86 -1.55 -23.18
N ALA A 215 14.65 -1.23 -22.16
CA ALA A 215 14.90 -2.14 -21.04
C ALA A 215 13.61 -2.55 -20.31
N ARG A 216 12.67 -1.61 -20.08
CA ARG A 216 11.35 -1.90 -19.51
C ARG A 216 10.54 -2.85 -20.37
N ASN A 217 10.49 -2.60 -21.69
CA ASN A 217 9.73 -3.43 -22.61
C ASN A 217 10.30 -4.85 -22.68
N LEU A 218 11.63 -5.00 -22.73
CA LEU A 218 12.29 -6.30 -22.68
C LEU A 218 12.05 -7.01 -21.34
N GLY A 219 12.10 -6.28 -20.22
CA GLY A 219 11.79 -6.83 -18.91
C GLY A 219 10.36 -7.33 -18.79
N LEU A 220 9.38 -6.59 -19.31
CA LEU A 220 7.97 -7.01 -19.36
C LEU A 220 7.77 -8.22 -20.28
N LEU A 221 8.43 -8.26 -21.44
CA LEU A 221 8.40 -9.41 -22.31
C LEU A 221 9.01 -10.65 -21.64
N ALA A 222 10.13 -10.50 -20.94
CA ALA A 222 10.73 -11.59 -20.17
C ALA A 222 9.78 -12.09 -19.06
N LEU A 223 9.14 -11.19 -18.31
CA LEU A 223 8.14 -11.54 -17.30
C LEU A 223 6.95 -12.29 -17.88
N ASP A 224 6.51 -11.92 -19.09
CA ASP A 224 5.36 -12.57 -19.73
C ASP A 224 5.71 -13.97 -20.29
N ASN A 225 6.94 -14.15 -20.77
CA ASN A 225 7.38 -15.38 -21.43
C ASN A 225 8.14 -16.36 -20.53
N ILE A 226 8.64 -15.92 -19.36
CA ILE A 226 9.37 -16.79 -18.44
C ILE A 226 8.51 -17.10 -17.21
N PRO A 227 7.88 -18.30 -17.14
CA PRO A 227 6.97 -18.65 -16.05
C PRO A 227 7.60 -18.55 -14.65
N ALA A 228 8.90 -18.86 -14.52
CA ALA A 228 9.62 -18.75 -13.26
C ALA A 228 9.65 -17.31 -12.72
N LEU A 229 9.90 -16.31 -13.58
CA LEU A 229 9.90 -14.89 -13.19
C LEU A 229 8.48 -14.42 -12.84
N LYS A 230 7.49 -14.84 -13.62
CA LYS A 230 6.08 -14.53 -13.37
C LYS A 230 5.61 -15.08 -12.04
N ASN A 231 5.95 -16.33 -11.74
CA ASN A 231 5.61 -16.99 -10.48
C ASN A 231 6.34 -16.35 -9.29
N LEU A 232 7.60 -15.98 -9.45
CA LEU A 232 8.37 -15.27 -8.44
C LEU A 232 7.73 -13.92 -8.10
N LEU A 233 7.42 -13.10 -9.12
CA LEU A 233 6.75 -11.81 -8.93
C LEU A 233 5.37 -11.99 -8.27
N ALA A 234 4.57 -12.95 -8.75
CA ALA A 234 3.26 -13.25 -8.19
C ALA A 234 3.34 -13.71 -6.73
N ARG A 235 4.38 -14.47 -6.36
CA ARG A 235 4.64 -14.90 -4.99
C ARG A 235 4.94 -13.70 -4.08
N TYR A 236 5.82 -12.79 -4.51
CA TYR A 236 6.11 -11.56 -3.77
C TYR A 236 4.89 -10.62 -3.69
N ALA A 237 4.18 -10.44 -4.80
CA ALA A 237 2.97 -9.60 -4.83
C ALA A 237 1.85 -10.12 -3.91
N ARG A 238 1.76 -11.43 -3.69
CA ARG A 238 0.82 -12.06 -2.75
C ARG A 238 1.32 -12.08 -1.30
N GLY A 239 2.53 -11.60 -1.02
CA GLY A 239 3.08 -11.54 0.33
C GLY A 239 3.77 -12.82 0.81
N PHE A 240 4.02 -13.78 -0.09
CA PHE A 240 4.72 -15.04 0.22
C PHE A 240 6.20 -15.02 -0.15
N GLY A 241 6.79 -13.83 -0.30
CA GLY A 241 8.20 -13.66 -0.68
C GLY A 241 9.21 -13.82 0.46
N GLY A 242 8.75 -13.77 1.72
CA GLY A 242 9.58 -13.85 2.93
C GLY A 242 9.03 -14.81 3.98
N ILE A 243 9.38 -14.59 5.24
CA ILE A 243 8.80 -15.31 6.37
C ILE A 243 7.34 -14.85 6.50
N THR A 244 6.42 -15.76 6.25
CA THR A 244 4.98 -15.49 6.31
C THR A 244 4.47 -15.89 7.68
N PRO A 245 3.76 -15.00 8.42
CA PRO A 245 3.16 -15.36 9.70
C PRO A 245 2.15 -16.52 9.56
N ASP A 246 2.05 -17.37 10.59
CA ASP A 246 1.22 -18.58 10.58
C ASP A 246 -0.26 -18.28 10.23
N LEU A 247 -0.83 -17.22 10.81
CA LEU A 247 -2.20 -16.78 10.49
C LEU A 247 -2.44 -16.44 9.01
N VAL A 248 -1.42 -15.97 8.29
CA VAL A 248 -1.51 -15.70 6.85
C VAL A 248 -1.50 -17.00 6.04
N CYS A 249 -0.97 -18.08 6.61
CA CYS A 249 -0.95 -19.43 6.04
C CYS A 249 -2.14 -20.29 6.52
N GLU A 250 -3.16 -19.68 7.16
CA GLU A 250 -4.32 -20.39 7.75
C GLU A 250 -3.92 -21.39 8.86
N ILE A 251 -2.72 -21.24 9.44
CA ILE A 251 -2.26 -22.03 10.57
C ILE A 251 -2.72 -21.35 11.86
N ALA A 252 -3.43 -22.08 12.71
CA ALA A 252 -3.87 -21.57 14.01
C ALA A 252 -2.66 -21.21 14.90
N LEU A 253 -2.79 -20.12 15.67
CA LEU A 253 -1.77 -19.76 16.64
C LEU A 253 -1.69 -20.84 17.72
N SER A 254 -0.49 -21.37 17.95
CA SER A 254 -0.25 -22.23 19.12
C SER A 254 -0.38 -21.35 20.37
N THR A 255 -1.36 -21.63 21.21
CA THR A 255 -1.39 -21.09 22.56
C THR A 255 -0.23 -21.73 23.32
N GLY A 256 0.84 -20.97 23.54
CA GLY A 256 1.86 -21.39 24.51
C GLY A 256 1.15 -21.58 25.84
N GLU A 257 1.29 -22.75 26.46
CA GLU A 257 0.87 -22.93 27.85
C GLU A 257 1.67 -21.93 28.68
N PHE A 258 1.00 -20.88 29.14
CA PHE A 258 1.58 -19.97 30.11
C PHE A 258 1.64 -20.73 31.45
N GLN A 259 2.81 -21.32 31.76
CA GLN A 259 3.16 -21.77 33.10
C GLN A 259 3.61 -20.56 33.93
#